data_caf516a21d4e162ff37e89b6258c8433
#
_entry.id   caf516a21d4e162ff37e89b6258c8433
#
_cell.length_a   1.000
_cell.length_b   1.000
_cell.length_c   1.000
_cell.angle_alpha   90.00
_cell.angle_beta   90.00
_cell.angle_gamma   90.00
#
_symmetry.space_group_name_H-M   'P 1'
#
loop_
_entity.id
_entity.type
_entity.pdbx_description
1 polymer ?
#
loop_
_entity_poly.entity_id
_entity_poly.type
_entity_poly.pdbx_seq_one_letter_code
_entity_poly.pdbx_strand_id
1 'polypeptide(L)'
;SVAKAMGYVPYWMDLNSYQETTCTKVIGAQNDLYSLGSRLSKNPLFNKFVWEPMNYEGFRALSYNAADQKNAELMAPVYRNVPKEIPVIGTHVWPAQAAVHAGMKYVVNAIPDNWPMALHLSEGSVHTIQCRNAYMGYRILNGMNQQKVNLPMPAESLVYTGHYIDHELVSGIEKDCAA
;
A
#
# COMPACT_ATOMS: atom_id res chain seq x y z
N SER A 1 -17.34 -12.12 -7.55
CA SER A 1 -16.27 -11.78 -6.61
C SER A 1 -16.65 -12.17 -5.19
N VAL A 2 -15.66 -12.40 -4.33
CA VAL A 2 -15.85 -12.76 -2.90
C VAL A 2 -16.72 -11.72 -2.19
N ALA A 3 -16.53 -10.45 -2.44
CA ALA A 3 -17.33 -9.38 -1.84
C ALA A 3 -18.83 -9.57 -2.12
N LYS A 4 -19.21 -9.89 -3.36
CA LYS A 4 -20.62 -10.17 -3.69
C LYS A 4 -21.17 -11.41 -2.98
N ALA A 5 -20.35 -12.46 -2.86
CA ALA A 5 -20.73 -13.68 -2.13
C ALA A 5 -20.96 -13.42 -0.62
N MET A 6 -20.29 -12.41 -0.07
CA MET A 6 -20.46 -11.94 1.32
C MET A 6 -21.56 -10.88 1.48
N GLY A 7 -22.30 -10.56 0.42
CA GLY A 7 -23.39 -9.59 0.46
C GLY A 7 -22.93 -8.12 0.34
N TYR A 8 -21.67 -7.88 0.01
CA TYR A 8 -21.17 -6.53 -0.24
C TYR A 8 -21.30 -6.13 -1.69
N VAL A 9 -21.57 -4.85 -1.93
CA VAL A 9 -21.48 -4.23 -3.25
C VAL A 9 -20.15 -3.51 -3.31
N PRO A 10 -19.15 -4.02 -4.07
CA PRO A 10 -17.86 -3.36 -4.16
C PRO A 10 -18.01 -2.04 -4.91
N TYR A 11 -17.49 -0.97 -4.33
CA TYR A 11 -17.36 0.33 -4.96
C TYR A 11 -15.90 0.60 -5.28
N TRP A 12 -15.61 0.85 -6.54
CA TRP A 12 -14.26 1.19 -6.99
C TRP A 12 -14.06 2.70 -6.94
N MET A 13 -13.09 3.13 -6.14
CA MET A 13 -12.73 4.53 -6.02
C MET A 13 -11.37 4.76 -6.68
N ASP A 14 -11.38 5.40 -7.85
CA ASP A 14 -10.15 5.87 -8.48
C ASP A 14 -9.84 7.28 -8.01
N LEU A 15 -8.79 7.42 -7.22
CA LEU A 15 -8.38 8.71 -6.66
C LEU A 15 -7.87 9.69 -7.72
N ASN A 16 -7.41 9.20 -8.88
CA ASN A 16 -6.99 10.05 -9.98
C ASN A 16 -8.18 10.72 -10.69
N SER A 17 -9.37 10.13 -10.57
CA SER A 17 -10.59 10.67 -11.17
C SER A 17 -11.29 11.74 -10.31
N TYR A 18 -10.85 11.93 -9.05
CA TYR A 18 -11.32 13.03 -8.21
C TYR A 18 -10.73 14.35 -8.71
N GLN A 19 -11.55 15.08 -9.46
CA GLN A 19 -11.13 16.32 -10.08
C GLN A 19 -10.82 17.40 -9.04
N GLU A 20 -9.67 18.06 -9.24
CA GLU A 20 -9.31 19.40 -8.76
C GLU A 20 -9.21 19.66 -7.25
N THR A 21 -8.90 18.67 -6.45
CA THR A 21 -8.44 18.96 -5.09
C THR A 21 -6.91 19.12 -5.07
N THR A 22 -6.38 19.87 -4.11
CA THR A 22 -4.93 19.95 -3.84
C THR A 22 -4.33 18.55 -3.70
N CYS A 23 -5.09 17.60 -3.18
CA CYS A 23 -4.75 16.20 -3.05
C CYS A 23 -4.41 15.52 -4.38
N THR A 24 -5.28 15.63 -5.40
CA THR A 24 -5.04 14.98 -6.70
C THR A 24 -3.84 15.56 -7.43
N LYS A 25 -3.59 16.87 -7.28
CA LYS A 25 -2.38 17.52 -7.83
C LYS A 25 -1.10 17.04 -7.16
N VAL A 26 -1.12 16.88 -5.84
CA VAL A 26 0.03 16.35 -5.09
C VAL A 26 0.30 14.89 -5.43
N ILE A 27 -0.73 14.06 -5.54
CA ILE A 27 -0.59 12.66 -5.94
C ILE A 27 -0.03 12.56 -7.36
N GLY A 28 -0.55 13.35 -8.30
CA GLY A 28 -0.05 13.40 -9.68
C GLY A 28 1.43 13.78 -9.73
N ALA A 29 1.81 14.87 -9.05
CA ALA A 29 3.20 15.31 -8.99
C ALA A 29 4.14 14.27 -8.37
N GLN A 30 3.69 13.55 -7.33
CA GLN A 30 4.48 12.48 -6.71
C GLN A 30 4.61 11.25 -7.61
N ASN A 31 3.55 10.90 -8.32
CA ASN A 31 3.58 9.82 -9.30
C ASN A 31 4.55 10.14 -10.45
N ASP A 32 4.56 11.38 -10.92
CA ASP A 32 5.50 11.86 -11.94
C ASP A 32 6.95 11.81 -11.43
N LEU A 33 7.18 12.24 -10.18
CA LEU A 33 8.50 12.20 -9.56
C LEU A 33 8.98 10.75 -9.37
N TYR A 34 8.11 9.85 -8.93
CA TYR A 34 8.43 8.42 -8.82
C TYR A 34 8.75 7.82 -10.20
N SER A 35 7.95 8.13 -11.20
CA SER A 35 8.17 7.68 -12.57
C SER A 35 9.47 8.19 -13.16
N LEU A 36 9.84 9.44 -12.85
CA LEU A 36 11.13 10.02 -13.24
C LEU A 36 12.28 9.30 -12.53
N GLY A 37 12.21 9.13 -11.22
CA GLY A 37 13.20 8.43 -10.42
C GLY A 37 13.42 6.99 -10.91
N SER A 38 12.31 6.28 -11.17
CA SER A 38 12.34 4.92 -11.71
C SER A 38 13.03 4.84 -13.10
N ARG A 39 12.81 5.84 -13.96
CA ARG A 39 13.51 5.92 -15.26
C ARG A 39 14.99 6.23 -15.09
N LEU A 40 15.34 7.13 -14.19
CA LEU A 40 16.73 7.51 -13.90
C LEU A 40 17.49 6.38 -13.22
N SER A 41 16.81 5.46 -12.52
CA SER A 41 17.43 4.30 -11.87
C SER A 41 18.09 3.32 -12.85
N LYS A 42 17.79 3.44 -14.14
CA LYS A 42 18.52 2.73 -15.21
C LYS A 42 19.97 3.17 -15.35
N ASN A 43 20.31 4.38 -14.89
CA ASN A 43 21.69 4.85 -14.81
C ASN A 43 22.36 4.20 -13.58
N PRO A 44 23.49 3.46 -13.74
CA PRO A 44 24.12 2.74 -12.64
C PRO A 44 24.56 3.62 -11.47
N LEU A 45 25.01 4.84 -11.76
CA LEU A 45 25.44 5.78 -10.72
C LEU A 45 24.24 6.33 -9.94
N PHE A 46 23.19 6.72 -10.63
CA PHE A 46 21.97 7.19 -10.00
C PHE A 46 21.32 6.05 -9.17
N ASN A 47 21.30 4.84 -9.70
CA ASN A 47 20.81 3.68 -8.98
C ASN A 47 21.56 3.49 -7.66
N LYS A 48 22.90 3.35 -7.73
CA LYS A 48 23.74 3.05 -6.57
C LYS A 48 23.74 4.14 -5.50
N PHE A 49 23.74 5.41 -5.90
CA PHE A 49 23.92 6.52 -4.95
C PHE A 49 22.63 7.21 -4.53
N VAL A 50 21.54 7.02 -5.26
CA VAL A 50 20.28 7.69 -4.98
C VAL A 50 19.14 6.67 -4.79
N TRP A 51 18.89 5.84 -5.80
CA TRP A 51 17.71 4.99 -5.82
C TRP A 51 17.79 3.84 -4.79
N GLU A 52 18.90 3.12 -4.75
CA GLU A 52 19.09 2.06 -3.76
C GLU A 52 19.07 2.58 -2.32
N PRO A 53 19.82 3.63 -1.93
CA PRO A 53 19.72 4.17 -0.58
C PRO A 53 18.32 4.63 -0.19
N MET A 54 17.59 5.26 -1.10
CA MET A 54 16.20 5.64 -0.86
C MET A 54 15.32 4.43 -0.57
N ASN A 55 15.48 3.35 -1.33
CA ASN A 55 14.65 2.16 -1.16
C ASN A 55 15.06 1.30 0.04
N TYR A 56 16.33 1.27 0.42
CA TYR A 56 16.83 0.39 1.48
C TYR A 56 17.01 1.08 2.83
N GLU A 57 17.56 2.28 2.85
CA GLU A 57 17.97 2.91 4.10
C GLU A 57 17.10 4.11 4.49
N GLY A 58 16.73 4.96 3.55
CA GLY A 58 15.90 6.13 3.82
C GLY A 58 14.52 5.74 4.33
N PHE A 59 13.93 4.68 3.78
CA PHE A 59 12.64 4.17 4.20
C PHE A 59 12.69 3.20 5.39
N ARG A 60 13.86 2.64 5.70
CA ARG A 60 14.04 1.84 6.92
C ARG A 60 14.03 2.68 8.20
N ALA A 61 14.50 3.91 8.12
CA ALA A 61 14.59 4.80 9.27
C ALA A 61 13.27 5.54 9.54
N LEU A 62 12.37 5.57 8.57
CA LEU A 62 11.17 6.40 8.56
C LEU A 62 9.95 5.52 8.33
N SER A 63 9.55 4.76 9.35
CA SER A 63 8.25 4.07 9.34
C SER A 63 7.08 5.04 9.27
N TYR A 64 7.30 6.27 9.70
CA TYR A 64 6.44 7.42 9.51
C TYR A 64 7.22 8.51 8.78
N ASN A 65 7.19 8.45 7.47
CA ASN A 65 7.62 9.57 6.68
C ASN A 65 6.60 10.70 6.88
N ALA A 66 7.06 11.87 7.34
CA ALA A 66 6.19 13.04 7.51
C ALA A 66 5.46 13.42 6.21
N ALA A 67 6.07 13.12 5.03
CA ALA A 67 5.45 13.31 3.75
C ALA A 67 4.27 12.34 3.53
N ASP A 68 4.40 11.07 3.92
CA ASP A 68 3.32 10.08 3.78
C ASP A 68 2.15 10.41 4.68
N GLN A 69 2.41 10.83 5.91
CA GLN A 69 1.37 11.32 6.82
C GLN A 69 0.66 12.54 6.24
N LYS A 70 1.41 13.48 5.69
CA LYS A 70 0.83 14.68 5.08
C LYS A 70 -0.02 14.36 3.86
N ASN A 71 0.41 13.40 3.05
CA ASN A 71 -0.39 12.91 1.93
C ASN A 71 -1.69 12.25 2.41
N ALA A 72 -1.60 11.42 3.44
CA ALA A 72 -2.77 10.79 4.04
C ALA A 72 -3.75 11.82 4.59
N GLU A 73 -3.29 12.85 5.29
CA GLU A 73 -4.12 13.96 5.75
C GLU A 73 -4.82 14.70 4.60
N LEU A 74 -4.09 14.98 3.52
CA LEU A 74 -4.63 15.67 2.34
C LEU A 74 -5.68 14.82 1.61
N MET A 75 -5.55 13.49 1.65
CA MET A 75 -6.49 12.56 1.04
C MET A 75 -7.69 12.22 1.94
N ALA A 76 -7.57 12.34 3.25
CA ALA A 76 -8.61 11.97 4.20
C ALA A 76 -10.00 12.58 3.90
N PRO A 77 -10.12 13.81 3.38
CA PRO A 77 -11.41 14.39 3.00
C PRO A 77 -12.23 13.59 1.99
N VAL A 78 -11.58 12.73 1.18
CA VAL A 78 -12.26 11.82 0.23
C VAL A 78 -13.23 10.90 0.97
N TYR A 79 -12.90 10.51 2.20
CA TYR A 79 -13.72 9.64 3.05
C TYR A 79 -14.71 10.39 3.96
N ARG A 80 -14.83 11.72 3.84
CA ARG A 80 -15.64 12.55 4.75
C ARG A 80 -17.09 12.06 4.86
N ASN A 81 -17.70 11.72 3.74
CA ASN A 81 -19.09 11.32 3.64
C ASN A 81 -19.29 9.81 3.58
N VAL A 82 -18.21 9.02 3.77
CA VAL A 82 -18.29 7.57 3.79
C VAL A 82 -18.59 7.11 5.21
N PRO A 83 -19.62 6.27 5.42
CA PRO A 83 -19.90 5.69 6.74
C PRO A 83 -18.69 4.92 7.27
N LYS A 84 -18.35 5.14 8.54
CA LYS A 84 -17.09 4.64 9.13
C LYS A 84 -17.02 3.13 9.28
N GLU A 85 -18.15 2.47 9.19
CA GLU A 85 -18.29 1.00 9.25
C GLU A 85 -18.03 0.31 7.90
N ILE A 86 -17.94 1.07 6.80
CA ILE A 86 -17.67 0.49 5.49
C ILE A 86 -16.20 0.07 5.43
N PRO A 87 -15.91 -1.21 5.10
CA PRO A 87 -14.54 -1.65 4.91
C PRO A 87 -13.87 -0.97 3.71
N VAL A 88 -12.63 -0.54 3.91
CA VAL A 88 -11.80 0.07 2.87
C VAL A 88 -10.62 -0.84 2.56
N ILE A 89 -10.42 -1.15 1.28
CA ILE A 89 -9.26 -1.88 0.79
C ILE A 89 -8.45 -0.92 -0.08
N GLY A 90 -7.29 -0.50 0.42
CA GLY A 90 -6.32 0.27 -0.33
C GLY A 90 -5.35 -0.65 -1.06
N THR A 91 -5.12 -0.40 -2.34
CA THR A 91 -4.07 -1.07 -3.13
C THR A 91 -2.78 -0.27 -3.17
N HIS A 92 -2.74 0.83 -2.45
CA HIS A 92 -1.59 1.68 -2.20
C HIS A 92 -1.64 2.18 -0.76
N VAL A 93 -0.48 2.46 -0.17
CA VAL A 93 -0.37 2.87 1.23
C VAL A 93 -1.12 4.16 1.56
N TRP A 94 -1.09 5.16 0.69
CA TRP A 94 -1.71 6.46 0.98
C TRP A 94 -3.23 6.41 1.11
N PRO A 95 -3.99 5.73 0.23
CA PRO A 95 -5.42 5.54 0.44
C PRO A 95 -5.76 4.83 1.75
N ALA A 96 -4.99 3.82 2.13
CA ALA A 96 -5.19 3.12 3.39
C ALA A 96 -4.91 4.04 4.59
N GLN A 97 -3.79 4.75 4.60
CA GLN A 97 -3.48 5.74 5.64
C GLN A 97 -4.53 6.85 5.71
N ALA A 98 -4.97 7.35 4.56
CA ALA A 98 -6.03 8.36 4.50
C ALA A 98 -7.35 7.88 5.10
N ALA A 99 -7.71 6.62 4.87
CA ALA A 99 -8.89 6.00 5.47
C ALA A 99 -8.76 5.92 7.00
N VAL A 100 -7.59 5.55 7.52
CA VAL A 100 -7.30 5.54 8.95
C VAL A 100 -7.41 6.96 9.54
N HIS A 101 -6.79 7.95 8.90
CA HIS A 101 -6.90 9.36 9.31
C HIS A 101 -8.34 9.88 9.28
N ALA A 102 -9.15 9.40 8.35
CA ALA A 102 -10.56 9.73 8.28
C ALA A 102 -11.42 9.01 9.33
N GLY A 103 -10.84 8.13 10.14
CA GLY A 103 -11.53 7.39 11.20
C GLY A 103 -12.32 6.18 10.70
N MET A 104 -11.99 5.62 9.52
CA MET A 104 -12.58 4.37 9.05
C MET A 104 -12.18 3.22 9.97
N LYS A 105 -13.12 2.34 10.32
CA LYS A 105 -12.90 1.28 11.33
C LYS A 105 -12.19 0.06 10.76
N TYR A 106 -12.43 -0.25 9.50
CA TYR A 106 -11.94 -1.46 8.86
C TYR A 106 -11.12 -1.11 7.63
N VAL A 107 -9.81 -1.04 7.79
CA VAL A 107 -8.89 -0.65 6.72
C VAL A 107 -7.91 -1.78 6.44
N VAL A 108 -7.84 -2.18 5.19
CA VAL A 108 -6.89 -3.15 4.67
C VAL A 108 -5.98 -2.46 3.66
N ASN A 109 -4.68 -2.61 3.84
CA ASN A 109 -3.67 -2.25 2.86
C ASN A 109 -3.20 -3.52 2.13
N ALA A 110 -3.58 -3.66 0.87
CA ALA A 110 -3.19 -4.80 0.05
C ALA A 110 -1.84 -4.51 -0.61
N ILE A 111 -0.83 -5.28 -0.24
CA ILE A 111 0.56 -5.12 -0.71
C ILE A 111 0.87 -6.22 -1.74
N PRO A 112 0.91 -5.89 -3.03
CA PRO A 112 1.22 -6.85 -4.09
C PRO A 112 2.73 -7.06 -4.27
N ASP A 113 3.56 -6.14 -3.78
CA ASP A 113 4.99 -6.11 -4.04
C ASP A 113 5.73 -7.30 -3.41
N ASN A 114 6.73 -7.79 -4.12
CA ASN A 114 7.59 -8.89 -3.67
C ASN A 114 8.73 -8.42 -2.76
N TRP A 115 8.85 -7.11 -2.55
CA TRP A 115 9.91 -6.51 -1.74
C TRP A 115 9.33 -5.71 -0.57
N PRO A 116 9.84 -5.89 0.64
CA PRO A 116 9.35 -5.15 1.80
C PRO A 116 9.88 -3.72 1.79
N MET A 117 8.96 -2.76 1.89
CA MET A 117 9.27 -1.33 2.01
C MET A 117 8.57 -0.78 3.25
N ALA A 118 9.35 -0.15 4.14
CA ALA A 118 8.83 0.35 5.42
C ALA A 118 7.67 1.36 5.24
N LEU A 119 7.67 2.12 4.15
CA LEU A 119 6.60 3.06 3.82
C LEU A 119 5.22 2.41 3.65
N HIS A 120 5.17 1.11 3.32
CA HIS A 120 3.89 0.40 3.20
C HIS A 120 3.23 0.10 4.54
N LEU A 121 3.98 0.16 5.64
CA LEU A 121 3.46 -0.12 6.96
C LEU A 121 2.78 1.12 7.53
N SER A 122 1.52 0.99 7.92
CA SER A 122 0.74 2.06 8.54
C SER A 122 -0.02 1.56 9.76
N GLU A 123 0.02 2.33 10.84
CA GLU A 123 -0.78 2.04 12.03
C GLU A 123 -2.28 2.08 11.70
N GLY A 124 -3.05 1.26 12.38
CA GLY A 124 -4.52 1.24 12.25
C GLY A 124 -5.06 0.50 11.03
N SER A 125 -4.20 -0.11 10.20
CA SER A 125 -4.64 -0.95 9.10
C SER A 125 -4.09 -2.37 9.19
N VAL A 126 -4.81 -3.32 8.58
CA VAL A 126 -4.32 -4.68 8.35
C VAL A 126 -3.60 -4.71 7.00
N HIS A 127 -2.43 -5.31 6.96
CA HIS A 127 -1.61 -5.42 5.76
C HIS A 127 -1.70 -6.85 5.23
N THR A 128 -2.23 -7.02 4.03
CA THR A 128 -2.24 -8.31 3.34
C THR A 128 -1.06 -8.37 2.38
N ILE A 129 -0.17 -9.33 2.61
CA ILE A 129 1.10 -9.45 1.90
C ILE A 129 1.07 -10.74 1.09
N GLN A 130 1.21 -10.61 -0.23
CA GLN A 130 1.06 -11.72 -1.16
C GLN A 130 2.31 -12.58 -1.27
N CYS A 131 3.49 -11.99 -1.19
CA CYS A 131 4.77 -12.68 -1.32
C CYS A 131 5.30 -13.11 0.06
N ARG A 132 5.66 -14.40 0.20
CA ARG A 132 6.20 -14.93 1.45
C ARG A 132 7.51 -14.26 1.87
N ASN A 133 8.40 -14.00 0.94
CA ASN A 133 9.68 -13.36 1.25
C ASN A 133 9.46 -11.91 1.71
N ALA A 134 8.56 -11.19 1.04
CA ALA A 134 8.17 -9.85 1.47
C ALA A 134 7.53 -9.87 2.87
N TYR A 135 6.65 -10.84 3.15
CA TYR A 135 6.06 -10.99 4.48
C TYR A 135 7.11 -11.15 5.59
N MET A 136 8.10 -12.01 5.37
CA MET A 136 9.19 -12.18 6.33
C MET A 136 10.00 -10.89 6.51
N GLY A 137 10.28 -10.19 5.41
CA GLY A 137 10.95 -8.89 5.45
C GLY A 137 10.12 -7.82 6.18
N TYR A 138 8.82 -7.76 5.97
CA TYR A 138 7.92 -6.84 6.69
C TYR A 138 7.89 -7.13 8.19
N ARG A 139 7.91 -8.38 8.61
CA ARG A 139 8.01 -8.73 10.02
C ARG A 139 9.31 -8.22 10.66
N ILE A 140 10.43 -8.35 9.94
CA ILE A 140 11.73 -7.84 10.40
C ILE A 140 11.69 -6.31 10.48
N LEU A 141 11.21 -5.63 9.44
CA LEU A 141 11.07 -4.17 9.41
C LEU A 141 10.17 -3.67 10.54
N ASN A 142 9.03 -4.31 10.77
CA ASN A 142 8.13 -3.94 11.86
C ASN A 142 8.80 -4.09 13.23
N GLY A 143 9.52 -5.19 13.46
CA GLY A 143 10.29 -5.38 14.70
C GLY A 143 11.37 -4.32 14.90
N MET A 144 12.08 -3.94 13.84
CA MET A 144 13.08 -2.87 13.90
C MET A 144 12.44 -1.50 14.16
N ASN A 145 11.28 -1.23 13.56
CA ASN A 145 10.56 0.02 13.76
C ASN A 145 10.03 0.15 15.18
N GLN A 146 9.46 -0.91 15.74
CA GLN A 146 9.00 -0.94 17.12
C GLN A 146 10.13 -0.61 18.10
N GLN A 147 11.34 -1.09 17.82
CA GLN A 147 12.50 -0.83 18.67
C GLN A 147 13.03 0.62 18.55
N LYS A 148 12.99 1.20 17.35
CA LYS A 148 13.60 2.50 17.07
C LYS A 148 12.66 3.69 17.24
N VAL A 149 11.39 3.52 16.94
CA VAL A 149 10.42 4.62 16.78
C VAL A 149 9.23 4.46 17.70
N ASN A 150 9.20 3.40 18.49
CA ASN A 150 8.11 3.12 19.45
C ASN A 150 6.72 3.06 18.81
N LEU A 151 6.65 2.57 17.58
CA LEU A 151 5.39 2.43 16.85
C LEU A 151 4.67 1.16 17.25
N PRO A 152 3.49 1.26 17.81
CA PRO A 152 2.73 0.11 18.29
C PRO A 152 1.98 -0.58 17.13
N MET A 153 2.71 -1.08 16.12
CA MET A 153 2.08 -1.90 15.11
C MET A 153 1.98 -3.35 15.60
N PRO A 154 0.77 -3.89 15.81
CA PRO A 154 0.62 -5.27 16.22
C PRO A 154 1.16 -6.23 15.16
N ALA A 155 1.82 -7.31 15.58
CA ALA A 155 2.31 -8.32 14.63
C ALA A 155 1.17 -8.97 13.83
N GLU A 156 -0.02 -9.02 14.41
CA GLU A 156 -1.25 -9.54 13.84
C GLU A 156 -1.77 -8.70 12.67
N SER A 157 -1.35 -7.43 12.57
CA SER A 157 -1.70 -6.57 11.45
C SER A 157 -1.00 -6.97 10.15
N LEU A 158 0.02 -7.82 10.21
CA LEU A 158 0.73 -8.36 9.06
C LEU A 158 0.20 -9.77 8.74
N VAL A 159 -0.50 -9.92 7.63
CA VAL A 159 -1.14 -11.18 7.23
C VAL A 159 -0.55 -11.67 5.90
N TYR A 160 0.00 -12.87 5.91
CA TYR A 160 0.39 -13.54 4.67
C TYR A 160 -0.83 -14.19 4.03
N THR A 161 -1.14 -13.78 2.79
CA THR A 161 -2.34 -14.26 2.08
C THR A 161 -2.04 -15.17 0.91
N GLY A 162 -0.80 -15.20 0.42
CA GLY A 162 -0.51 -15.73 -0.91
C GLY A 162 -0.95 -14.78 -2.02
N HIS A 163 -0.65 -15.13 -3.25
CA HIS A 163 -0.99 -14.32 -4.41
C HIS A 163 -2.48 -14.38 -4.72
N TYR A 164 -3.06 -13.22 -4.99
CA TYR A 164 -4.40 -13.09 -5.54
C TYR A 164 -4.32 -13.30 -7.05
N ILE A 165 -4.87 -14.40 -7.53
CA ILE A 165 -4.88 -14.74 -8.94
C ILE A 165 -6.32 -14.68 -9.42
N ASP A 166 -6.55 -14.10 -10.59
CA ASP A 166 -7.88 -14.07 -11.19
C ASP A 166 -8.38 -15.50 -11.43
N HIS A 167 -9.60 -15.76 -11.00
CA HIS A 167 -10.21 -17.07 -11.13
C HIS A 167 -10.32 -17.51 -12.61
N GLU A 168 -10.55 -16.57 -13.52
CA GLU A 168 -10.62 -16.86 -14.95
C GLU A 168 -9.28 -17.39 -15.48
N LEU A 169 -8.16 -16.85 -15.00
CA LEU A 169 -6.83 -17.36 -15.35
C LEU A 169 -6.59 -18.76 -14.84
N VAL A 170 -7.04 -19.06 -13.62
CA VAL A 170 -6.80 -20.39 -13.01
C VAL A 170 -7.71 -21.45 -13.62
N SER A 171 -8.97 -21.12 -13.86
CA SER A 171 -9.95 -22.08 -14.41
C SER A 171 -9.67 -22.48 -15.86
N GLY A 172 -8.87 -21.70 -16.59
CA GLY A 172 -8.44 -21.99 -17.96
C GLY A 172 -7.22 -22.90 -18.09
N ILE A 173 -6.40 -22.99 -17.03
CA ILE A 173 -5.07 -23.65 -17.09
C ILE A 173 -5.16 -25.10 -17.59
N GLU A 174 -6.11 -25.88 -17.11
CA GLU A 174 -6.23 -27.29 -17.51
C GLU A 174 -6.58 -27.45 -19.00
N LYS A 175 -7.37 -26.54 -19.55
CA LYS A 175 -7.71 -26.52 -20.98
C LYS A 175 -6.52 -26.07 -21.83
N ASP A 176 -5.79 -25.06 -21.37
CA ASP A 176 -4.67 -24.48 -22.10
C ASP A 176 -3.44 -25.41 -22.07
N CYS A 177 -3.27 -26.22 -21.01
CA CYS A 177 -2.22 -27.23 -20.93
C CYS A 177 -2.54 -28.50 -21.72
N ALA A 178 -3.79 -28.72 -22.12
CA ALA A 178 -4.21 -29.88 -22.90
C ALA A 178 -4.19 -29.63 -24.43
N ALA A 179 -3.94 -28.40 -24.87
CA ALA A 179 -3.83 -28.00 -26.27
C ALA A 179 -2.38 -28.00 -26.75
#